data_c7c5af63f94f7670182b73b2d701386a
#
_entry.id   c7c5af63f94f7670182b73b2d701386a
#
_cell.length_a   1.000
_cell.length_b   1.000
_cell.length_c   1.000
_cell.angle_alpha   90.00
_cell.angle_beta   90.00
_cell.angle_gamma   90.00
#
_symmetry.space_group_name_H-M   'P 1'
#
loop_
_entity.id
_entity.type
_entity.pdbx_description
1 polymer ?
#
loop_
_entity_poly.entity_id
_entity_poly.type
_entity_poly.pdbx_seq_one_letter_code
_entity_poly.pdbx_strand_id
1 'polypeptide(L)' 'MEITIIDLKTNTRVKITDCEQFKNINIGHKLSIIYRNEDGNEYISGTICSVEHRIDKYNKSLDYKLNIKVY' A
#
# COMPACT_ATOMS: atom_id res chain seq x y z
N MET A 1 3.91 5.52 -9.76
CA MET A 1 2.95 4.56 -9.18
C MET A 1 2.64 4.96 -7.75
N GLU A 2 1.38 5.03 -7.41
CA GLU A 2 0.94 5.31 -6.04
C GLU A 2 0.51 4.01 -5.37
N ILE A 3 1.02 3.76 -4.17
CA ILE A 3 0.71 2.57 -3.40
C ILE A 3 -0.01 3.01 -2.14
N THR A 4 -1.20 2.47 -1.91
CA THR A 4 -1.96 2.68 -0.67
C THR A 4 -2.02 1.38 0.09
N ILE A 5 -1.61 1.43 1.35
CA ILE A 5 -1.65 0.29 2.25
C ILE A 5 -2.65 0.59 3.35
N ILE A 6 -3.58 -0.31 3.56
CA ILE A 6 -4.65 -0.16 4.54
C ILE A 6 -4.54 -1.29 5.56
N ASP A 7 -4.37 -0.92 6.82
CA ASP A 7 -4.47 -1.86 7.94
C ASP A 7 -5.93 -1.95 8.36
N LEU A 8 -6.55 -3.10 8.12
CA LEU A 8 -7.95 -3.32 8.42
C LEU A 8 -8.23 -3.40 9.92
N LYS A 9 -7.24 -3.72 10.73
CA LYS A 9 -7.41 -3.80 12.19
C LYS A 9 -7.59 -2.42 12.81
N THR A 10 -6.85 -1.43 12.30
CA THR A 10 -6.83 -0.08 12.86
C THR A 10 -7.45 0.95 11.95
N ASN A 11 -7.79 0.55 10.71
CA ASN A 11 -8.24 1.45 9.65
C ASN A 11 -7.22 2.56 9.34
N THR A 12 -5.94 2.26 9.50
CA THR A 12 -4.85 3.17 9.18
C THR A 12 -4.46 3.03 7.72
N ARG A 13 -4.24 4.15 7.06
CA ARG A 13 -3.83 4.19 5.64
C ARG A 13 -2.49 4.87 5.51
N VAL A 14 -1.63 4.28 4.69
CA VAL A 14 -0.32 4.85 4.34
C VAL A 14 -0.20 4.89 2.83
N LYS A 15 0.26 6.02 2.31
CA LYS A 15 0.55 6.19 0.89
C LYS A 15 2.05 6.25 0.68
N ILE A 16 2.51 5.47 -0.29
CA ILE A 16 3.92 5.39 -0.66
C ILE A 16 4.02 5.59 -2.17
N THR A 17 5.02 6.35 -2.61
CA THR A 17 5.29 6.55 -4.03
C THR A 17 6.58 5.86 -4.44
N ASP A 18 6.58 5.34 -5.66
CA ASP A 18 7.78 4.82 -6.36
C ASP A 18 8.56 3.74 -5.62
N CYS A 19 7.86 2.76 -5.05
CA CYS A 19 8.51 1.63 -4.43
C CYS A 19 8.42 0.40 -5.32
N GLU A 20 9.49 0.08 -6.04
CA GLU A 20 9.55 -1.08 -6.92
C GLU A 20 9.41 -2.41 -6.18
N GLN A 21 9.72 -2.42 -4.90
CA GLN A 21 9.66 -3.61 -4.06
C GLN A 21 8.25 -4.18 -3.95
N PHE A 22 7.22 -3.36 -4.23
CA PHE A 22 5.83 -3.80 -4.16
C PHE A 22 5.32 -4.48 -5.43
N LYS A 23 6.13 -4.60 -6.48
CA LYS A 23 5.70 -5.25 -7.73
C LYS A 23 5.42 -6.74 -7.57
N ASN A 24 6.06 -7.40 -6.61
CA ASN A 24 5.96 -8.84 -6.40
C ASN A 24 5.21 -9.22 -5.13
N ILE A 25 4.32 -8.37 -4.68
CA ILE A 25 3.52 -8.62 -3.47
C ILE A 25 2.36 -9.54 -3.81
N ASN A 26 2.18 -10.55 -2.97
CA ASN A 26 1.12 -11.54 -3.12
C ASN A 26 0.30 -11.67 -1.84
N ILE A 27 -0.96 -12.09 -2.01
CA ILE A 27 -1.84 -12.43 -0.89
C ILE A 27 -1.21 -13.55 -0.06
N GLY A 28 -1.28 -13.44 1.24
CA GLY A 28 -0.71 -14.39 2.19
C GLY A 28 0.66 -14.01 2.71
N HIS A 29 1.37 -13.11 2.04
CA HIS A 29 2.64 -12.62 2.54
C HIS A 29 2.45 -11.70 3.74
N LYS A 30 3.42 -11.70 4.63
CA LYS A 30 3.44 -10.76 5.75
C LYS A 30 4.08 -9.46 5.28
N LEU A 31 3.47 -8.36 5.69
CA LEU A 31 3.96 -7.02 5.41
C LEU A 31 4.14 -6.27 6.71
N SER A 32 5.30 -5.65 6.87
CA SER A 32 5.59 -4.80 8.02
C SER A 32 6.16 -3.50 7.51
N ILE A 33 5.52 -2.40 7.87
CA ILE A 33 5.95 -1.07 7.47
C ILE A 33 6.11 -0.21 8.71
N ILE A 34 7.26 0.43 8.79
CA ILE A 34 7.50 1.49 9.76
C ILE A 34 7.56 2.78 8.95
N TYR A 35 6.65 3.70 9.22
CA TYR A 35 6.80 5.00 8.63
C TYR A 35 6.95 6.07 9.71
N ARG A 36 7.80 7.02 9.42
CA ARG A 36 8.19 8.05 10.37
C ARG A 36 7.59 9.37 9.94
N ASN A 37 6.92 10.02 10.89
CA ASN A 37 6.40 11.35 10.68
C ASN A 37 6.88 12.28 11.83
N GLU A 38 6.47 13.54 11.80
CA GLU A 38 6.88 14.51 12.81
C GLU A 38 6.38 14.16 14.21
N ASP A 39 5.28 13.42 14.30
CA ASP A 39 4.66 13.02 15.56
C ASP A 39 5.16 11.70 16.11
N GLY A 40 6.15 11.08 15.45
CA GLY A 40 6.72 9.81 15.85
C GLY A 40 6.70 8.76 14.76
N ASN A 41 6.81 7.50 15.17
CA ASN A 41 6.79 6.37 14.25
C ASN A 41 5.44 5.68 14.30
N GLU A 42 4.92 5.32 13.15
CA GLU A 42 3.73 4.48 13.03
C GLU A 42 4.09 3.14 12.43
N TYR A 43 3.38 2.12 12.89
CA TYR A 43 3.56 0.75 12.46
C TYR A 43 2.32 0.24 11.77
N ILE A 44 2.52 -0.34 10.59
CA ILE A 44 1.50 -1.19 9.96
C ILE A 44 2.12 -2.55 9.78
N SER A 45 1.50 -3.58 10.35
CA SER A 45 1.95 -4.94 10.12
C SER A 45 0.76 -5.89 10.06
N GLY A 46 0.88 -6.90 9.22
CA GLY A 46 -0.15 -7.89 9.07
C GLY A 46 0.10 -8.78 7.87
N THR A 47 -0.88 -9.61 7.59
CA THR A 47 -0.87 -10.49 6.42
C THR A 47 -1.64 -9.83 5.30
N ILE A 48 -1.07 -9.81 4.11
CA ILE A 48 -1.71 -9.25 2.93
C ILE A 48 -2.92 -10.11 2.58
N CYS A 49 -4.10 -9.51 2.62
CA CYS A 49 -5.35 -10.20 2.31
C CYS A 49 -6.02 -9.70 1.03
N SER A 50 -5.58 -8.58 0.49
CA SER A 50 -6.12 -8.06 -0.76
C SER A 50 -5.06 -7.24 -1.48
N VAL A 51 -4.93 -7.47 -2.78
CA VAL A 51 -4.08 -6.67 -3.67
C VAL A 51 -4.94 -6.27 -4.86
N GLU A 52 -5.14 -4.98 -5.03
CA GLU A 52 -5.91 -4.45 -6.15
C GLU A 52 -5.02 -3.57 -7.01
N HIS A 53 -4.95 -3.88 -8.27
CA HIS A 53 -4.30 -3.03 -9.27
C HIS A 53 -5.36 -2.15 -9.91
N ARG A 54 -5.15 -0.85 -9.87
CA ARG A 54 -6.05 0.12 -10.44
C ARG A 54 -5.32 0.99 -11.45
N ILE A 55 -5.88 1.11 -12.64
CA ILE A 55 -5.34 1.97 -13.67
C ILE A 55 -6.41 3.00 -14.00
N ASP A 56 -6.09 4.27 -13.75
CA ASP A 56 -6.93 5.38 -14.14
C ASP A 56 -6.36 5.98 -15.44
N LYS A 57 -7.15 5.94 -16.50
CA LYS A 57 -6.79 6.56 -17.77
C LYS A 57 -7.57 7.84 -17.96
N TYR A 58 -6.85 8.94 -18.06
CA TYR A 58 -7.44 10.24 -18.33
C TYR A 58 -6.74 10.87 -19.53
N ASN A 59 -7.46 11.00 -20.65
CA ASN A 59 -6.90 11.46 -21.92
C ASN A 59 -5.69 10.60 -22.35
N LYS A 60 -4.49 11.19 -22.38
CA LYS A 60 -3.25 10.50 -22.71
C LYS A 60 -2.43 10.10 -21.49
N SER A 61 -2.94 10.39 -20.29
CA SER A 61 -2.26 10.07 -19.04
C SER A 61 -2.74 8.73 -18.47
N LEU A 62 -1.81 7.95 -17.95
CA LEU A 62 -2.10 6.73 -17.24
C LEU A 62 -1.58 6.86 -15.81
N ASP A 63 -2.48 6.70 -14.84
CA ASP A 63 -2.15 6.62 -13.43
C ASP A 63 -2.29 5.19 -12.96
N TYR A 64 -1.20 4.64 -12.46
CA TYR A 64 -1.19 3.29 -11.90
C TYR A 64 -1.22 3.37 -10.38
N LYS A 65 -2.23 2.75 -9.78
CA LYS A 65 -2.40 2.68 -8.33
C LYS A 65 -2.44 1.25 -7.86
N LEU A 66 -1.80 0.99 -6.73
CA LEU A 66 -1.79 -0.31 -6.09
C LEU A 66 -2.38 -0.17 -4.70
N ASN A 67 -3.47 -0.87 -4.44
CA ASN A 67 -4.13 -0.87 -3.14
C ASN A 67 -3.90 -2.21 -2.45
N ILE A 68 -3.28 -2.16 -1.28
CA ILE A 68 -2.93 -3.34 -0.50
C ILE A 68 -3.64 -3.27 0.84
N LYS A 69 -4.36 -4.33 1.19
CA LYS A 69 -5.00 -4.44 2.49
C LYS A 69 -4.30 -5.52 3.30
N VAL A 70 -4.02 -5.21 4.55
CA VAL A 70 -3.42 -6.14 5.51
C VAL A 70 -4.33 -6.32 6.72
N TYR A 71 -4.25 -7.49 7.31
CA TYR A 71 -5.02 -7.80 8.51
C TYR A 71 -4.16 -8.50 9.58
#